data_6fff61de9d019c4ab91e6bdf290d4193
#
_entry.id   6fff61de9d019c4ab91e6bdf290d4193
#
_cell.length_a   1.000
_cell.length_b   1.000
_cell.length_c   1.000
_cell.angle_alpha   90.00
_cell.angle_beta   90.00
_cell.angle_gamma   90.00
#
_symmetry.space_group_name_H-M   'P 1'
#
loop_
_entity.id
_entity.type
_entity.pdbx_description
1 polymer ?
#
loop_
_entity_poly.entity_id
_entity_poly.type
_entity_poly.pdbx_seq_one_letter_code
_entity_poly.pdbx_strand_id
1 'polypeptide(L)'
;MRPIDEFVYVGNQVIVPDQASLMRCYYPIIGGEGYALYQYFVAFYDNGNHRHKFATILNHLNFGMQPLQESLAVLTAVDLLAFYHSPQGIYVVELKSPLSIEQFLKHAVYSSLLEQKIGEPAVDALKPTSLHGLQDLSKRFSDVFTDERLAQKSVSEIKPKNSFDLISFRNRMQADGLVFKDEKTDVPEIYKLSEIHGMNWY
;
A
#
# COMPACT_ATOMS: atom_id res chain seq x y z
N MET A 1 -19.97 22.42 -3.39
CA MET A 1 -20.26 21.48 -2.31
C MET A 1 -21.15 22.15 -1.27
N ARG A 2 -22.23 21.50 -0.86
CA ARG A 2 -23.22 21.99 0.12
C ARG A 2 -23.42 20.90 1.20
N PRO A 3 -23.94 21.22 2.38
CA PRO A 3 -24.17 20.24 3.44
C PRO A 3 -25.08 19.07 3.04
N ILE A 4 -26.02 19.31 2.14
CA ILE A 4 -26.98 18.31 1.65
C ILE A 4 -26.42 17.41 0.54
N ASP A 5 -25.32 17.79 -0.07
CA ASP A 5 -24.69 17.00 -1.13
C ASP A 5 -24.16 15.68 -0.53
N GLU A 6 -24.17 14.64 -1.36
CA GLU A 6 -23.83 13.28 -0.95
C GLU A 6 -22.44 12.88 -1.43
N PHE A 7 -21.79 12.03 -0.65
CA PHE A 7 -20.54 11.36 -1.05
C PHE A 7 -20.60 9.87 -0.79
N VAL A 8 -19.72 9.14 -1.47
CA VAL A 8 -19.47 7.71 -1.29
C VAL A 8 -17.97 7.47 -1.19
N TYR A 9 -17.58 6.39 -0.53
CA TYR A 9 -16.19 5.94 -0.55
C TYR A 9 -15.90 5.09 -1.80
N VAL A 10 -14.65 5.11 -2.25
CA VAL A 10 -14.17 4.09 -3.20
C VAL A 10 -14.10 2.74 -2.46
N GLY A 11 -14.69 1.71 -3.04
CA GLY A 11 -14.68 0.37 -2.44
C GLY A 11 -13.35 -0.36 -2.59
N ASN A 12 -13.18 -1.44 -1.83
CA ASN A 12 -12.04 -2.37 -1.87
C ASN A 12 -10.67 -1.73 -1.61
N GLN A 13 -10.65 -0.70 -0.76
CA GLN A 13 -9.39 -0.06 -0.34
C GLN A 13 -8.86 -0.71 0.93
N VAL A 14 -7.56 -0.97 0.94
CA VAL A 14 -6.83 -1.36 2.15
C VAL A 14 -6.14 -0.12 2.69
N ILE A 15 -6.67 0.41 3.81
CA ILE A 15 -6.14 1.61 4.45
C ILE A 15 -5.40 1.16 5.71
N VAL A 16 -4.10 1.42 5.75
CA VAL A 16 -3.26 1.15 6.91
C VAL A 16 -2.88 2.48 7.54
N PRO A 17 -3.61 2.95 8.56
CA PRO A 17 -3.31 4.22 9.23
C PRO A 17 -2.05 4.09 10.09
N ASP A 18 -0.93 4.64 9.63
CA ASP A 18 0.25 4.83 10.46
C ASP A 18 0.05 6.06 11.35
N GLN A 19 -0.42 5.84 12.57
CA GLN A 19 -0.72 6.91 13.53
C GLN A 19 0.55 7.68 13.94
N ALA A 20 1.71 7.02 13.99
CA ALA A 20 2.97 7.67 14.31
C ALA A 20 3.37 8.65 13.20
N SER A 21 3.29 8.23 11.95
CA SER A 21 3.55 9.08 10.81
C SER A 21 2.53 10.22 10.71
N LEU A 22 1.25 9.91 10.84
CA LEU A 22 0.18 10.92 10.81
C LEU A 22 0.41 12.02 11.86
N MET A 23 0.75 11.64 13.10
CA MET A 23 0.93 12.62 14.18
C MET A 23 2.24 13.39 14.06
N ARG A 24 3.34 12.71 13.68
CA ARG A 24 4.68 13.33 13.69
C ARG A 24 5.00 14.10 12.41
N CYS A 25 4.52 13.63 11.25
CA CYS A 25 4.87 14.18 9.96
C CYS A 25 3.71 14.98 9.34
N TYR A 26 2.50 14.44 9.33
CA TYR A 26 1.39 15.09 8.64
C TYR A 26 0.68 16.14 9.50
N TYR A 27 0.44 15.89 10.78
CA TYR A 27 -0.28 16.80 11.66
C TYR A 27 0.24 18.24 11.67
N PRO A 28 1.56 18.50 11.72
CA PRO A 28 2.09 19.86 11.67
C PRO A 28 1.75 20.60 10.37
N ILE A 29 1.47 19.87 9.32
CA ILE A 29 1.15 20.40 7.98
C ILE A 29 -0.36 20.58 7.80
N ILE A 30 -1.14 19.53 8.11
CA ILE A 30 -2.58 19.48 7.86
C ILE A 30 -3.42 20.14 8.96
N GLY A 31 -2.84 20.35 10.13
CA GLY A 31 -3.52 20.92 11.31
C GLY A 31 -4.54 20.00 11.95
N GLY A 32 -5.17 20.47 13.02
CA GLY A 32 -6.12 19.68 13.81
C GLY A 32 -7.39 19.33 13.05
N GLU A 33 -7.93 20.25 12.26
CA GLU A 33 -9.14 20.03 11.47
C GLU A 33 -8.90 19.01 10.35
N GLY A 34 -7.81 19.14 9.61
CA GLY A 34 -7.42 18.15 8.58
C GLY A 34 -7.20 16.76 9.18
N TYR A 35 -6.53 16.69 10.34
CA TYR A 35 -6.33 15.43 11.05
C TYR A 35 -7.64 14.80 11.50
N ALA A 36 -8.54 15.58 12.12
CA ALA A 36 -9.84 15.10 12.55
C ALA A 36 -10.69 14.61 11.38
N LEU A 37 -10.67 15.32 10.25
CA LEU A 37 -11.39 14.94 9.04
C LEU A 37 -10.85 13.63 8.44
N TYR A 38 -9.53 13.45 8.36
CA TYR A 38 -8.93 12.21 7.88
C TYR A 38 -9.30 11.03 8.79
N GLN A 39 -9.19 11.21 10.11
CA GLN A 39 -9.59 10.18 11.09
C GLN A 39 -11.08 9.84 10.99
N TYR A 40 -11.94 10.83 10.76
CA TYR A 40 -13.36 10.61 10.51
C TYR A 40 -13.56 9.70 9.29
N PHE A 41 -12.94 10.01 8.16
CA PHE A 41 -13.07 9.20 6.96
C PHE A 41 -12.56 7.75 7.16
N VAL A 42 -11.44 7.59 7.86
CA VAL A 42 -10.90 6.24 8.17
C VAL A 42 -11.86 5.48 9.09
N ALA A 43 -12.40 6.12 10.12
CA ALA A 43 -13.29 5.48 11.12
C ALA A 43 -14.64 5.09 10.53
N PHE A 44 -15.16 5.88 9.59
CA PHE A 44 -16.47 5.67 8.97
C PHE A 44 -16.40 5.06 7.56
N TYR A 45 -15.23 4.56 7.17
CA TYR A 45 -15.07 3.87 5.91
C TYR A 45 -15.93 2.59 5.86
N ASP A 46 -16.83 2.53 4.89
CA ASP A 46 -17.83 1.46 4.76
C ASP A 46 -17.69 0.64 3.48
N ASN A 47 -16.53 0.73 2.83
CA ASN A 47 -16.25 0.05 1.56
C ASN A 47 -17.15 0.52 0.39
N GLY A 48 -17.69 1.73 0.46
CA GLY A 48 -18.55 2.31 -0.57
C GLY A 48 -19.98 1.76 -0.57
N ASN A 49 -20.42 1.12 0.53
CA ASN A 49 -21.73 0.49 0.60
C ASN A 49 -22.88 1.48 0.74
N HIS A 50 -22.62 2.69 1.29
CA HIS A 50 -23.66 3.66 1.56
C HIS A 50 -23.32 5.05 1.02
N ARG A 51 -24.35 5.87 0.87
CA ARG A 51 -24.22 7.29 0.61
C ARG A 51 -24.25 8.06 1.92
N HIS A 52 -23.32 8.99 2.06
CA HIS A 52 -23.18 9.85 3.23
C HIS A 52 -23.46 11.29 2.84
N LYS A 53 -23.92 12.11 3.78
CA LYS A 53 -24.08 13.55 3.57
C LYS A 53 -22.96 14.32 4.26
N PHE A 54 -22.49 15.40 3.65
CA PHE A 54 -21.50 16.27 4.30
C PHE A 54 -22.00 16.84 5.63
N ALA A 55 -23.33 17.08 5.76
CA ALA A 55 -23.93 17.49 7.01
C ALA A 55 -23.60 16.59 8.19
N THR A 56 -23.44 15.29 7.95
CA THR A 56 -23.07 14.33 9.01
C THR A 56 -21.65 14.61 9.53
N ILE A 57 -20.70 14.91 8.63
CA ILE A 57 -19.33 15.29 9.01
C ILE A 57 -19.34 16.59 9.81
N LEU A 58 -20.06 17.61 9.29
CA LEU A 58 -20.16 18.92 9.93
C LEU A 58 -20.67 18.81 11.36
N ASN A 59 -21.74 18.01 11.56
CA ASN A 59 -22.32 17.81 12.88
C ASN A 59 -21.40 16.99 13.81
N HIS A 60 -20.75 15.96 13.27
CA HIS A 60 -19.90 15.08 14.07
C HIS A 60 -18.62 15.78 14.55
N LEU A 61 -17.98 16.52 13.66
CA LEU A 61 -16.73 17.23 13.95
C LEU A 61 -16.93 18.65 14.45
N ASN A 62 -18.19 19.13 14.49
CA ASN A 62 -18.53 20.51 14.80
C ASN A 62 -17.81 21.52 13.87
N PHE A 63 -17.77 21.20 12.58
CA PHE A 63 -17.14 22.00 11.54
C PHE A 63 -18.16 22.92 10.84
N GLY A 64 -17.66 24.06 10.34
CA GLY A 64 -18.32 24.80 9.28
C GLY A 64 -17.98 24.25 7.89
N MET A 65 -18.72 24.73 6.87
CA MET A 65 -18.43 24.32 5.48
C MET A 65 -17.06 24.77 4.99
N GLN A 66 -16.61 25.97 5.38
CA GLN A 66 -15.33 26.50 4.97
C GLN A 66 -14.17 25.67 5.55
N PRO A 67 -14.09 25.38 6.87
CA PRO A 67 -13.09 24.49 7.43
C PRO A 67 -13.09 23.08 6.79
N LEU A 68 -14.25 22.54 6.45
CA LEU A 68 -14.34 21.26 5.75
C LEU A 68 -13.69 21.34 4.36
N GLN A 69 -13.95 22.39 3.59
CA GLN A 69 -13.39 22.58 2.24
C GLN A 69 -11.87 22.80 2.30
N GLU A 70 -11.40 23.61 3.24
CA GLU A 70 -9.97 23.85 3.46
C GLU A 70 -9.25 22.57 3.88
N SER A 71 -9.83 21.80 4.79
CA SER A 71 -9.29 20.51 5.21
C SER A 71 -9.23 19.49 4.07
N LEU A 72 -10.27 19.39 3.24
CA LEU A 72 -10.26 18.54 2.05
C LEU A 72 -9.16 18.96 1.07
N ALA A 73 -8.99 20.27 0.84
CA ALA A 73 -7.94 20.78 -0.05
C ALA A 73 -6.53 20.40 0.46
N VAL A 74 -6.28 20.57 1.75
CA VAL A 74 -4.99 20.22 2.35
C VAL A 74 -4.75 18.73 2.32
N LEU A 75 -5.73 17.90 2.66
CA LEU A 75 -5.62 16.45 2.64
C LEU A 75 -5.35 15.90 1.23
N THR A 76 -5.98 16.50 0.20
CA THR A 76 -5.69 16.14 -1.19
C THR A 76 -4.29 16.58 -1.62
N ALA A 77 -3.83 17.74 -1.17
CA ALA A 77 -2.50 18.27 -1.49
C ALA A 77 -1.35 17.41 -0.92
N VAL A 78 -1.57 16.76 0.23
CA VAL A 78 -0.58 15.85 0.85
C VAL A 78 -0.84 14.38 0.53
N ASP A 79 -1.69 14.10 -0.44
CA ASP A 79 -1.99 12.76 -0.95
C ASP A 79 -2.52 11.76 0.11
N LEU A 80 -3.23 12.27 1.13
CA LEU A 80 -3.93 11.45 2.12
C LEU A 80 -5.33 11.03 1.65
N LEU A 81 -5.90 11.75 0.69
CA LEU A 81 -7.11 11.37 -0.02
C LEU A 81 -7.12 11.92 -1.44
N ALA A 82 -7.94 11.32 -2.31
CA ALA A 82 -8.34 11.93 -3.56
C ALA A 82 -9.85 12.16 -3.55
N PHE A 83 -10.27 13.25 -4.17
CA PHE A 83 -11.63 13.74 -4.11
C PHE A 83 -12.17 14.02 -5.50
N TYR A 84 -13.24 13.34 -5.88
CA TYR A 84 -13.82 13.41 -7.21
C TYR A 84 -15.28 13.85 -7.17
N HIS A 85 -15.78 14.29 -8.29
CA HIS A 85 -17.20 14.59 -8.47
C HIS A 85 -17.71 13.85 -9.71
N SER A 86 -18.74 13.04 -9.51
CA SER A 86 -19.33 12.26 -10.59
C SER A 86 -20.30 13.11 -11.43
N PRO A 87 -20.57 12.73 -12.70
CA PRO A 87 -21.60 13.39 -13.53
C PRO A 87 -23.00 13.34 -12.92
N GLN A 88 -23.27 12.37 -12.02
CA GLN A 88 -24.55 12.24 -11.31
C GLN A 88 -24.67 13.20 -10.10
N GLY A 89 -23.68 14.05 -9.87
CA GLY A 89 -23.70 15.02 -8.76
C GLY A 89 -23.29 14.44 -7.40
N ILE A 90 -22.72 13.24 -7.37
CA ILE A 90 -22.24 12.57 -6.15
C ILE A 90 -20.72 12.77 -6.04
N TYR A 91 -20.25 13.10 -4.86
CA TYR A 91 -18.81 13.17 -4.57
C TYR A 91 -18.27 11.77 -4.25
N VAL A 92 -17.01 11.53 -4.60
CA VAL A 92 -16.33 10.26 -4.35
C VAL A 92 -15.06 10.54 -3.57
N VAL A 93 -14.89 9.87 -2.45
CA VAL A 93 -13.74 9.96 -1.56
C VAL A 93 -12.92 8.68 -1.70
N GLU A 94 -11.68 8.84 -2.15
CA GLU A 94 -10.68 7.77 -2.17
C GLU A 94 -9.69 8.02 -1.05
N LEU A 95 -9.63 7.13 -0.08
CA LEU A 95 -8.70 7.22 1.04
C LEU A 95 -7.35 6.63 0.66
N LYS A 96 -6.27 7.25 1.12
CA LYS A 96 -4.91 6.76 0.93
C LYS A 96 -4.23 6.56 2.26
N SER A 97 -3.37 5.54 2.33
CA SER A 97 -2.54 5.31 3.52
C SER A 97 -1.45 6.37 3.62
N PRO A 98 -1.15 6.88 4.80
CA PRO A 98 -0.02 7.78 4.99
C PRO A 98 1.29 7.07 4.66
N LEU A 99 2.25 7.82 4.14
CA LEU A 99 3.61 7.33 3.99
C LEU A 99 4.21 7.02 5.37
N SER A 100 5.07 6.02 5.46
CA SER A 100 5.88 5.83 6.66
C SER A 100 6.78 7.05 6.92
N ILE A 101 7.23 7.25 8.16
CA ILE A 101 8.13 8.36 8.50
C ILE A 101 9.35 8.40 7.58
N GLU A 102 9.94 7.24 7.30
CA GLU A 102 11.11 7.15 6.42
C GLU A 102 10.79 7.58 4.97
N GLN A 103 9.67 7.11 4.42
CA GLN A 103 9.22 7.49 3.08
C GLN A 103 8.87 8.98 3.00
N PHE A 104 8.20 9.52 4.03
CA PHE A 104 7.85 10.91 4.13
C PHE A 104 9.09 11.82 4.12
N LEU A 105 10.11 11.48 4.92
CA LEU A 105 11.37 12.25 5.00
C LEU A 105 12.22 12.13 3.71
N LYS A 106 12.07 11.06 2.93
CA LYS A 106 12.70 10.94 1.60
C LYS A 106 12.01 11.81 0.54
N HIS A 107 10.77 12.21 0.77
CA HIS A 107 10.04 13.09 -0.16
C HIS A 107 10.44 14.54 0.06
N ALA A 108 11.29 15.09 -0.84
CA ALA A 108 11.93 16.39 -0.66
C ALA A 108 10.94 17.53 -0.32
N VAL A 109 9.77 17.58 -1.01
CA VAL A 109 8.78 18.63 -0.78
C VAL A 109 8.12 18.50 0.59
N TYR A 110 7.75 17.29 1.00
CA TYR A 110 7.11 17.05 2.29
C TYR A 110 8.07 17.28 3.45
N SER A 111 9.31 16.81 3.31
CA SER A 111 10.36 17.04 4.32
C SER A 111 10.65 18.52 4.50
N SER A 112 10.82 19.27 3.40
CA SER A 112 11.04 20.72 3.46
C SER A 112 9.85 21.47 4.08
N LEU A 113 8.62 21.07 3.74
CA LEU A 113 7.43 21.69 4.33
C LEU A 113 7.31 21.40 5.83
N LEU A 114 7.63 20.17 6.24
CA LEU A 114 7.66 19.79 7.66
C LEU A 114 8.72 20.59 8.40
N GLU A 115 9.92 20.73 7.84
CA GLU A 115 11.02 21.51 8.39
C GLU A 115 10.65 22.98 8.61
N GLN A 116 9.92 23.58 7.68
CA GLN A 116 9.38 24.93 7.85
C GLN A 116 8.38 25.05 9.01
N LYS A 117 7.66 23.96 9.32
CA LYS A 117 6.62 23.93 10.38
C LYS A 117 7.18 23.66 11.78
N ILE A 118 8.13 22.72 11.92
CA ILE A 118 8.62 22.25 13.23
C ILE A 118 10.12 22.49 13.44
N GLY A 119 10.84 22.95 12.42
CA GLY A 119 12.29 23.20 12.46
C GLY A 119 13.14 21.97 12.17
N GLU A 120 14.33 22.22 11.63
CA GLU A 120 15.32 21.19 11.27
C GLU A 120 15.66 20.22 12.42
N PRO A 121 15.92 20.68 13.67
CA PRO A 121 16.26 19.77 14.77
C PRO A 121 15.15 18.76 15.09
N ALA A 122 13.88 19.18 14.96
CA ALA A 122 12.75 18.31 15.22
C ALA A 122 12.58 17.28 14.09
N VAL A 123 12.85 17.64 12.83
CA VAL A 123 12.86 16.72 11.68
C VAL A 123 14.02 15.74 11.80
N ASP A 124 15.20 16.18 12.21
CA ASP A 124 16.35 15.30 12.41
C ASP A 124 16.10 14.24 13.50
N ALA A 125 15.35 14.60 14.55
CA ALA A 125 14.95 13.66 15.59
C ALA A 125 13.97 12.56 15.10
N LEU A 126 13.33 12.75 13.94
CA LEU A 126 12.47 11.75 13.33
C LEU A 126 13.25 10.74 12.46
N LYS A 127 14.48 11.06 12.09
CA LYS A 127 15.32 10.16 11.28
C LYS A 127 15.67 8.91 12.08
N PRO A 128 15.70 7.74 11.44
CA PRO A 128 16.08 6.50 12.12
C PRO A 128 17.51 6.63 12.67
N THR A 129 17.70 6.12 13.86
CA THR A 129 19.05 6.06 14.47
C THR A 129 19.97 5.22 13.58
N SER A 130 21.14 5.74 13.26
CA SER A 130 22.13 5.00 12.50
C SER A 130 22.58 3.77 13.29
N LEU A 131 22.43 2.60 12.70
CA LEU A 131 22.94 1.33 13.25
C LEU A 131 24.40 1.09 12.86
N HIS A 132 25.07 2.11 12.31
CA HIS A 132 26.45 2.00 11.86
C HIS A 132 27.37 1.65 13.04
N GLY A 133 28.13 0.59 12.89
CA GLY A 133 29.03 0.09 13.95
C GLY A 133 28.38 -0.85 14.97
N LEU A 134 27.09 -1.11 14.88
CA LEU A 134 26.44 -2.15 15.69
C LEU A 134 26.53 -3.51 14.96
N GLN A 135 26.80 -4.55 15.74
CA GLN A 135 26.78 -5.93 15.24
C GLN A 135 25.33 -6.43 15.28
N ASP A 136 24.79 -6.86 14.15
CA ASP A 136 23.49 -7.53 14.13
C ASP A 136 23.60 -8.93 14.72
N LEU A 137 22.94 -9.13 15.86
CA LEU A 137 22.85 -10.41 16.57
C LEU A 137 21.54 -11.14 16.28
N SER A 138 20.72 -10.62 15.36
CA SER A 138 19.44 -11.23 15.01
C SER A 138 19.66 -12.59 14.36
N LYS A 139 18.88 -13.56 14.79
CA LYS A 139 18.87 -14.90 14.21
C LYS A 139 17.84 -14.96 13.08
N ARG A 140 18.14 -15.68 12.03
CA ARG A 140 17.18 -15.97 10.98
C ARG A 140 16.13 -16.96 11.48
N PHE A 141 14.96 -16.96 10.88
CA PHE A 141 13.89 -17.92 11.21
C PHE A 141 14.40 -19.38 11.13
N SER A 142 15.13 -19.70 10.08
CA SER A 142 15.76 -21.02 9.86
C SER A 142 16.74 -21.42 10.95
N ASP A 143 17.35 -20.46 11.66
CA ASP A 143 18.37 -20.73 12.69
C ASP A 143 17.74 -21.07 14.06
N VAL A 144 16.45 -20.71 14.22
CA VAL A 144 15.71 -20.89 15.47
C VAL A 144 14.64 -21.98 15.34
N PHE A 145 14.00 -22.06 14.17
CA PHE A 145 12.90 -22.99 13.91
C PHE A 145 13.34 -24.04 12.88
N THR A 146 14.14 -24.98 13.32
CA THR A 146 14.54 -26.19 12.57
C THR A 146 13.46 -27.27 12.72
N ASP A 147 12.25 -27.01 12.25
CA ASP A 147 11.23 -28.05 12.20
C ASP A 147 11.35 -28.80 10.86
N GLU A 148 11.87 -30.03 10.91
CA GLU A 148 11.99 -30.92 9.75
C GLU A 148 10.64 -31.10 9.01
N ARG A 149 9.50 -30.89 9.71
CA ARG A 149 8.15 -30.94 9.13
C ARG A 149 7.85 -29.74 8.23
N LEU A 150 8.43 -28.56 8.49
CA LEU A 150 8.28 -27.38 7.64
C LEU A 150 9.14 -27.50 6.38
N ALA A 151 10.34 -28.09 6.50
CA ALA A 151 11.19 -28.36 5.36
C ALA A 151 10.57 -29.40 4.40
N GLN A 152 9.89 -30.42 4.92
CA GLN A 152 9.19 -31.41 4.11
C GLN A 152 7.90 -30.83 3.46
N LYS A 153 7.18 -29.92 4.12
CA LYS A 153 6.01 -29.23 3.54
C LYS A 153 6.38 -28.29 2.40
N SER A 154 7.51 -27.59 2.50
CA SER A 154 7.97 -26.70 1.43
C SER A 154 8.40 -27.44 0.16
N VAL A 155 8.79 -28.69 0.25
CA VAL A 155 9.16 -29.52 -0.90
C VAL A 155 7.96 -30.30 -1.47
N SER A 156 6.94 -30.59 -0.64
CA SER A 156 5.78 -31.38 -1.06
C SER A 156 4.57 -30.55 -1.52
N GLU A 157 4.51 -29.24 -1.24
CA GLU A 157 3.38 -28.39 -1.60
C GLU A 157 3.65 -27.39 -2.75
N ILE A 158 4.86 -27.37 -3.31
CA ILE A 158 5.07 -26.77 -4.63
C ILE A 158 4.67 -27.81 -5.69
N LYS A 159 3.41 -28.19 -5.70
CA LYS A 159 2.77 -28.62 -6.95
C LYS A 159 2.57 -27.34 -7.74
N PRO A 160 3.19 -27.19 -8.91
CA PRO A 160 2.97 -26.02 -9.75
C PRO A 160 1.47 -25.97 -10.05
N LYS A 161 0.84 -24.84 -9.70
CA LYS A 161 -0.58 -24.58 -9.98
C LYS A 161 -0.89 -24.48 -11.49
N ASN A 162 0.14 -24.52 -12.32
CA ASN A 162 0.06 -24.61 -13.76
C ASN A 162 0.61 -25.97 -14.17
N SER A 163 -0.26 -26.81 -14.75
CA SER A 163 0.12 -28.08 -15.35
C SER A 163 0.92 -27.82 -16.64
N PHE A 164 2.19 -27.45 -16.50
CA PHE A 164 3.10 -27.49 -17.63
C PHE A 164 3.36 -28.99 -17.92
N ASP A 165 2.78 -29.48 -19.00
CA ASP A 165 3.00 -30.86 -19.43
C ASP A 165 4.33 -30.97 -20.16
N LEU A 166 5.37 -31.29 -19.40
CA LEU A 166 6.73 -31.51 -19.93
C LEU A 166 6.77 -32.59 -21.02
N ILE A 167 5.86 -33.55 -20.98
CA ILE A 167 5.82 -34.64 -21.94
C ILE A 167 5.32 -34.10 -23.28
N SER A 168 4.22 -33.34 -23.28
CA SER A 168 3.69 -32.72 -24.48
C SER A 168 4.67 -31.70 -25.08
N PHE A 169 5.36 -30.94 -24.23
CA PHE A 169 6.40 -30.00 -24.67
C PHE A 169 7.60 -30.73 -25.32
N ARG A 170 8.09 -31.81 -24.71
CA ARG A 170 9.17 -32.64 -25.26
C ARG A 170 8.79 -33.24 -26.62
N ASN A 171 7.59 -33.77 -26.75
CA ASN A 171 7.09 -34.33 -28.00
C ASN A 171 7.02 -33.27 -29.11
N ARG A 172 6.64 -32.05 -28.77
CA ARG A 172 6.58 -30.93 -29.72
C ARG A 172 7.97 -30.47 -30.14
N MET A 173 8.92 -30.35 -29.20
CA MET A 173 10.31 -30.06 -29.53
C MET A 173 10.93 -31.11 -30.46
N GLN A 174 10.68 -32.39 -30.23
CA GLN A 174 11.14 -33.47 -31.10
C GLN A 174 10.54 -33.38 -32.50
N ALA A 175 9.25 -33.02 -32.60
CA ALA A 175 8.58 -32.84 -33.90
C ALA A 175 9.21 -31.66 -34.71
N ASP A 176 9.69 -30.61 -34.00
CA ASP A 176 10.32 -29.48 -34.61
C ASP A 176 11.86 -29.65 -34.77
N GLY A 177 12.38 -30.86 -34.49
CA GLY A 177 13.80 -31.20 -34.65
C GLY A 177 14.71 -30.59 -33.57
N LEU A 178 14.14 -30.12 -32.45
CA LEU A 178 14.87 -29.54 -31.33
C LEU A 178 15.12 -30.59 -30.23
N VAL A 179 16.29 -30.54 -29.60
CA VAL A 179 16.69 -31.44 -28.51
C VAL A 179 17.23 -30.61 -27.35
N PHE A 180 16.95 -31.01 -26.12
CA PHE A 180 17.58 -30.40 -24.94
C PHE A 180 19.09 -30.57 -25.00
N LYS A 181 19.82 -29.49 -24.74
CA LYS A 181 21.28 -29.49 -24.71
C LYS A 181 21.79 -30.12 -23.39
N ASP A 182 21.15 -29.82 -22.28
CA ASP A 182 21.34 -30.45 -20.99
C ASP A 182 20.03 -30.45 -20.21
N GLU A 183 19.41 -31.61 -20.12
CA GLU A 183 18.10 -31.80 -19.52
C GLU A 183 18.02 -31.42 -18.03
N LYS A 184 19.15 -31.49 -17.31
CA LYS A 184 19.22 -31.14 -15.87
C LYS A 184 19.20 -29.63 -15.63
N THR A 185 19.67 -28.84 -16.59
CA THR A 185 19.69 -27.39 -16.52
C THR A 185 18.53 -26.72 -17.26
N ASP A 186 18.17 -27.26 -18.42
CA ASP A 186 17.17 -26.66 -19.32
C ASP A 186 15.75 -26.81 -18.77
N VAL A 187 15.41 -27.96 -18.17
CA VAL A 187 14.06 -28.22 -17.62
C VAL A 187 13.68 -27.27 -16.48
N PRO A 188 14.52 -27.01 -15.44
CA PRO A 188 14.23 -26.04 -14.41
C PRO A 188 14.08 -24.60 -14.94
N GLU A 189 14.87 -24.21 -15.97
CA GLU A 189 14.75 -22.90 -16.58
C GLU A 189 13.43 -22.71 -17.32
N ILE A 190 12.96 -23.73 -18.05
CA ILE A 190 11.68 -23.71 -18.75
C ILE A 190 10.52 -23.59 -17.75
N TYR A 191 10.55 -24.30 -16.65
CA TYR A 191 9.54 -24.14 -15.57
C TYR A 191 9.53 -22.72 -15.02
N LYS A 192 10.69 -22.14 -14.78
CA LYS A 192 10.82 -20.76 -14.29
C LYS A 192 10.30 -19.73 -15.30
N LEU A 193 10.56 -19.92 -16.57
CA LEU A 193 10.06 -19.06 -17.65
C LEU A 193 8.54 -19.20 -17.82
N SER A 194 7.98 -20.39 -17.70
CA SER A 194 6.53 -20.60 -17.76
C SER A 194 5.77 -19.93 -16.62
N GLU A 195 6.35 -19.91 -15.41
CA GLU A 195 5.80 -19.17 -14.26
C GLU A 195 5.84 -17.65 -14.44
N ILE A 196 6.97 -17.12 -14.94
CA ILE A 196 7.17 -15.67 -15.13
C ILE A 196 6.24 -15.12 -16.21
N HIS A 197 6.02 -15.86 -17.29
CA HIS A 197 5.28 -15.37 -18.44
C HIS A 197 3.83 -15.86 -18.52
N GLY A 198 3.36 -16.67 -17.56
CA GLY A 198 2.01 -17.17 -17.52
C GLY A 198 1.61 -17.96 -18.78
N MET A 199 2.59 -18.55 -19.45
CA MET A 199 2.37 -19.23 -20.73
C MET A 199 1.78 -20.62 -20.50
N ASN A 200 0.47 -20.73 -20.73
CA ASN A 200 -0.19 -22.03 -20.95
C ASN A 200 0.06 -22.47 -22.39
N TRP A 201 0.93 -23.42 -22.57
CA TRP A 201 1.14 -24.07 -23.87
C TRP A 201 0.10 -25.20 -24.03
N TYR A 202 -0.97 -24.89 -24.74
CA TYR A 202 -1.84 -25.90 -25.30
C TYR A 202 -1.39 -26.23 -26.73
#